data_0f719076c351d3a693a17bb2b7f43adb
#
_entry.id   0f719076c351d3a693a17bb2b7f43adb
#
_cell.length_a   1.000
_cell.length_b   1.000
_cell.length_c   1.000
_cell.angle_alpha   90.00
_cell.angle_beta   90.00
_cell.angle_gamma   90.00
#
_symmetry.space_group_name_H-M   'P 1'
#
loop_
_entity.id
_entity.type
_entity.pdbx_description
1 polymer ?
#
loop_
_entity_poly.entity_id
_entity_poly.type
_entity_poly.pdbx_seq_one_letter_code
_entity_poly.pdbx_strand_id
1 'polypeptide(L)'
;MTLDENGRYVHNSGKRVLVGENSFNEVVTDPASDKNYSVYFKKDTYELSIVKELFGEVNTALLSKGFKKYYSYNDGKLVENTYTSSKFEQLFLEKALEFSNDKVYEKNFSDTIRIKSMLINREYEAIVNGNKQMFSMELTTTGAGTYLKELFNTTECPFSAPKNVGFLRMLISLFPITEEEFIVMDFYSGSSTTADAVMQLNVKDNGNRKFIMVQYPEDLDKNLEQADTLSKKSIKQAISICNKIGAPHTIPEIAKERIKRAGKKIKEEHPEATDLDTGFRVFRVDESNFEDVERTPKEYNQDQLDLFLNNIKSDRDELDLLFGCMLDWGVQLSLPMTTEEVDGKMIYTVNDGDLVACFAENVTDNVVRTMAEKQPLRVIFRDSCFERDADKINIYETFKQLMDWSDQEVVKNIRVI
;
A
#
# COMPACT_ATOMS: atom_id res chain seq x y z
N MET A 1 -8.38 -25.33 2.88
CA MET A 1 -9.49 -25.32 3.85
C MET A 1 -10.63 -26.16 3.36
N THR A 2 -11.23 -26.94 4.24
CA THR A 2 -12.45 -27.70 3.97
C THR A 2 -13.54 -27.23 4.92
N LEU A 3 -14.80 -27.41 4.56
CA LEU A 3 -15.91 -27.22 5.51
C LEU A 3 -16.14 -28.53 6.27
N ASP A 4 -16.35 -28.41 7.58
CA ASP A 4 -16.80 -29.55 8.39
C ASP A 4 -18.33 -29.80 8.22
N GLU A 5 -18.85 -30.85 8.82
CA GLU A 5 -20.27 -31.15 8.78
C GLU A 5 -21.20 -30.13 9.43
N ASN A 6 -20.62 -29.16 10.21
CA ASN A 6 -21.30 -28.05 10.85
C ASN A 6 -21.14 -26.75 10.09
N GLY A 7 -20.52 -26.77 8.89
CA GLY A 7 -20.29 -25.59 8.07
C GLY A 7 -19.13 -24.69 8.55
N ARG A 8 -18.27 -25.16 9.46
CA ARG A 8 -17.11 -24.40 9.94
C ARG A 8 -15.90 -24.64 9.04
N TYR A 9 -15.14 -23.61 8.75
CA TYR A 9 -13.88 -23.75 8.02
C TYR A 9 -12.84 -24.50 8.86
N VAL A 10 -12.30 -25.59 8.32
CA VAL A 10 -11.21 -26.35 8.92
C VAL A 10 -9.93 -26.16 8.12
N HIS A 11 -8.89 -25.71 8.80
CA HIS A 11 -7.57 -25.51 8.21
C HIS A 11 -6.73 -26.80 8.29
N ASN A 12 -5.89 -27.07 7.27
CA ASN A 12 -5.02 -28.27 7.22
C ASN A 12 -3.87 -28.27 8.23
N SER A 13 -3.75 -27.26 9.11
CA SER A 13 -2.69 -27.11 10.10
C SER A 13 -3.19 -27.33 11.53
N GLY A 14 -3.84 -28.45 11.77
CA GLY A 14 -4.28 -28.83 13.13
C GLY A 14 -3.10 -29.00 14.10
N LYS A 15 -3.33 -28.66 15.37
CA LYS A 15 -2.36 -28.91 16.45
C LYS A 15 -2.37 -30.39 16.81
N ARG A 16 -1.20 -31.00 16.89
CA ARG A 16 -1.07 -32.38 17.36
C ARG A 16 -1.41 -32.47 18.86
N VAL A 17 -2.30 -33.34 19.19
CA VAL A 17 -2.78 -33.57 20.56
C VAL A 17 -2.21 -34.87 21.12
N LEU A 18 -2.15 -35.88 20.28
CA LEU A 18 -1.71 -37.25 20.55
C LEU A 18 -0.95 -37.78 19.34
N VAL A 19 0.29 -38.20 19.49
CA VAL A 19 1.20 -38.28 18.34
C VAL A 19 1.94 -39.60 18.13
N GLY A 20 1.72 -40.62 18.92
CA GLY A 20 2.54 -41.85 18.87
C GLY A 20 3.95 -41.54 19.36
N GLU A 21 5.01 -41.86 18.58
CA GLU A 21 6.39 -41.46 18.93
C GLU A 21 6.53 -39.98 19.05
N ASN A 22 6.99 -39.48 20.20
CA ASN A 22 7.02 -38.06 20.55
C ASN A 22 8.20 -37.70 21.46
N SER A 23 9.22 -37.09 20.91
CA SER A 23 10.42 -36.61 21.66
C SER A 23 10.26 -35.18 22.22
N PHE A 24 9.15 -34.51 22.01
CA PHE A 24 8.94 -33.13 22.43
C PHE A 24 8.26 -32.98 23.79
N ASN A 25 7.41 -33.95 24.17
CA ASN A 25 6.70 -33.91 25.43
C ASN A 25 7.51 -34.64 26.53
N GLU A 26 7.31 -34.22 27.77
CA GLU A 26 8.00 -34.81 28.90
C GLU A 26 7.55 -36.26 29.15
N VAL A 27 8.49 -37.10 29.54
CA VAL A 27 8.21 -38.47 29.98
C VAL A 27 7.31 -38.40 31.22
N VAL A 28 6.28 -39.21 31.28
CA VAL A 28 5.38 -39.26 32.41
C VAL A 28 6.15 -39.74 33.65
N THR A 29 6.27 -38.87 34.66
CA THR A 29 6.88 -39.16 35.95
C THR A 29 5.85 -39.53 37.02
N ASP A 30 4.65 -38.96 36.91
CA ASP A 30 3.51 -39.24 37.79
C ASP A 30 2.43 -40.01 37.02
N PRO A 31 2.23 -41.30 37.29
CA PRO A 31 1.19 -42.11 36.68
C PRO A 31 -0.25 -41.59 36.92
N ALA A 32 -0.42 -40.79 37.98
CA ALA A 32 -1.71 -40.18 38.31
C ALA A 32 -2.01 -38.89 37.53
N SER A 33 -1.03 -38.33 36.81
CA SER A 33 -1.21 -37.12 36.00
C SER A 33 -2.42 -37.20 35.09
N ASP A 34 -3.18 -36.13 35.01
CA ASP A 34 -4.35 -36.03 34.13
C ASP A 34 -3.97 -35.95 32.65
N LYS A 35 -2.69 -35.80 32.34
CA LYS A 35 -2.15 -35.89 30.98
C LYS A 35 -1.63 -37.27 30.62
N ASN A 36 -1.67 -38.21 31.52
CA ASN A 36 -1.29 -39.61 31.30
C ASN A 36 -2.52 -40.48 31.04
N TYR A 37 -2.86 -40.67 29.77
CA TYR A 37 -3.97 -41.51 29.33
C TYR A 37 -3.75 -42.01 27.91
N SER A 38 -4.32 -43.16 27.59
CA SER A 38 -4.52 -43.69 26.24
C SER A 38 -5.96 -43.43 25.80
N VAL A 39 -6.12 -43.25 24.52
CA VAL A 39 -7.43 -43.02 23.89
C VAL A 39 -7.78 -44.22 23.00
N TYR A 40 -8.97 -44.76 23.17
CA TYR A 40 -9.55 -45.74 22.32
C TYR A 40 -10.70 -45.10 21.53
N PHE A 41 -10.61 -45.10 20.23
CA PHE A 41 -11.60 -44.50 19.35
C PHE A 41 -12.13 -45.50 18.33
N LYS A 42 -13.44 -45.56 18.19
CA LYS A 42 -14.13 -46.37 17.19
C LYS A 42 -14.76 -45.46 16.15
N LYS A 43 -14.23 -45.54 14.94
CA LYS A 43 -14.61 -44.62 13.85
C LYS A 43 -16.05 -44.78 13.39
N ASP A 44 -16.54 -46.04 13.29
CA ASP A 44 -17.85 -46.33 12.73
C ASP A 44 -19.01 -45.82 13.58
N THR A 45 -18.86 -45.87 14.91
CA THR A 45 -19.87 -45.41 15.86
C THR A 45 -19.54 -44.06 16.50
N TYR A 46 -18.36 -43.49 16.18
CA TYR A 46 -17.83 -42.27 16.76
C TYR A 46 -17.81 -42.31 18.29
N GLU A 47 -17.35 -43.44 18.84
CA GLU A 47 -17.26 -43.66 20.28
C GLU A 47 -15.84 -43.47 20.79
N LEU A 48 -15.72 -42.87 21.97
CA LEU A 48 -14.45 -42.62 22.64
C LEU A 48 -14.42 -43.32 24.01
N SER A 49 -13.27 -43.88 24.36
CA SER A 49 -12.94 -44.34 25.71
C SER A 49 -11.54 -43.87 26.07
N ILE A 50 -11.40 -43.24 27.23
CA ILE A 50 -10.12 -42.77 27.76
C ILE A 50 -9.72 -43.71 28.94
N VAL A 51 -8.51 -44.24 28.88
CA VAL A 51 -8.04 -45.26 29.85
C VAL A 51 -6.64 -44.85 30.33
N LYS A 52 -6.40 -44.96 31.64
CA LYS A 52 -5.04 -44.88 32.20
C LYS A 52 -4.36 -46.24 32.11
N GLU A 53 -3.24 -46.32 31.40
CA GLU A 53 -2.49 -47.55 31.13
C GLU A 53 -0.98 -47.26 31.28
N LEU A 54 -0.23 -48.27 31.57
CA LEU A 54 1.24 -48.23 31.49
C LEU A 54 1.71 -48.49 30.06
N PHE A 55 2.97 -48.13 29.77
CA PHE A 55 3.53 -48.43 28.45
C PHE A 55 3.53 -49.93 28.17
N GLY A 56 3.01 -50.30 26.99
CA GLY A 56 2.85 -51.67 26.55
C GLY A 56 1.55 -52.34 27.01
N GLU A 57 0.82 -51.76 27.94
CA GLU A 57 -0.55 -52.28 28.29
C GLU A 57 -1.56 -51.96 27.20
N VAL A 58 -2.50 -52.86 27.02
CA VAL A 58 -3.55 -52.69 26.01
C VAL A 58 -4.87 -53.24 26.55
N ASN A 59 -5.92 -52.46 26.49
CA ASN A 59 -7.26 -52.93 26.82
C ASN A 59 -7.81 -53.81 25.72
N THR A 60 -7.64 -55.13 25.87
CA THR A 60 -8.05 -56.13 24.89
C THR A 60 -9.56 -56.18 24.70
N ALA A 61 -10.35 -55.84 25.71
CA ALA A 61 -11.81 -55.78 25.62
C ALA A 61 -12.29 -54.66 24.70
N LEU A 62 -11.59 -53.51 24.68
CA LEU A 62 -11.91 -52.44 23.76
C LEU A 62 -11.45 -52.75 22.34
N LEU A 63 -10.28 -53.34 22.19
CA LEU A 63 -9.83 -53.78 20.85
C LEU A 63 -10.74 -54.80 20.21
N SER A 64 -11.24 -55.80 20.98
CA SER A 64 -12.20 -56.81 20.48
C SER A 64 -13.53 -56.21 20.05
N LYS A 65 -13.90 -55.03 20.57
CA LYS A 65 -15.08 -54.26 20.17
C LYS A 65 -14.83 -53.33 18.95
N GLY A 66 -13.64 -53.37 18.36
CA GLY A 66 -13.30 -52.61 17.16
C GLY A 66 -12.77 -51.19 17.42
N PHE A 67 -12.38 -50.87 18.67
CA PHE A 67 -11.69 -49.63 18.97
C PHE A 67 -10.24 -49.70 18.52
N LYS A 68 -9.70 -48.57 18.06
CA LYS A 68 -8.27 -48.37 17.80
C LYS A 68 -7.64 -47.54 18.93
N LYS A 69 -6.46 -47.98 19.44
CA LYS A 69 -5.73 -47.29 20.48
C LYS A 69 -4.88 -46.15 19.91
N TYR A 70 -4.86 -45.04 20.60
CA TYR A 70 -4.01 -43.86 20.36
C TYR A 70 -3.32 -43.49 21.68
N TYR A 71 -2.01 -43.23 21.65
CA TYR A 71 -1.22 -42.81 22.81
C TYR A 71 0.08 -42.14 22.39
N SER A 72 0.73 -41.41 23.31
CA SER A 72 2.01 -40.77 23.06
C SER A 72 3.10 -41.49 23.86
N TYR A 73 4.23 -41.77 23.21
CA TYR A 73 5.36 -42.44 23.83
C TYR A 73 6.69 -41.95 23.25
N ASN A 74 7.78 -42.19 23.99
CA ASN A 74 9.14 -41.95 23.53
C ASN A 74 10.07 -42.98 24.14
N ASP A 75 10.86 -43.66 23.31
CA ASP A 75 11.84 -44.67 23.73
C ASP A 75 11.29 -45.68 24.77
N GLY A 76 10.14 -46.25 24.47
CA GLY A 76 9.48 -47.26 25.33
C GLY A 76 8.88 -46.72 26.64
N LYS A 77 8.73 -45.39 26.78
CA LYS A 77 8.08 -44.76 27.93
C LYS A 77 6.88 -43.89 27.43
N LEU A 78 5.87 -43.82 28.28
CA LEU A 78 4.76 -42.88 28.02
C LEU A 78 5.26 -41.44 28.21
N VAL A 79 4.82 -40.57 27.31
CA VAL A 79 5.00 -39.12 27.46
C VAL A 79 3.65 -38.45 27.71
N GLU A 80 3.68 -37.30 28.37
CA GLU A 80 2.45 -36.55 28.63
C GLU A 80 1.74 -36.16 27.34
N ASN A 81 0.42 -36.28 27.35
CA ASN A 81 -0.39 -35.74 26.26
C ASN A 81 -0.44 -34.23 26.30
N THR A 82 -0.73 -33.56 25.18
CA THR A 82 -0.78 -32.11 25.10
C THR A 82 -1.86 -31.52 26.00
N TYR A 83 -2.98 -32.22 26.16
CA TYR A 83 -4.13 -31.80 26.95
C TYR A 83 -4.41 -32.78 28.10
N THR A 84 -5.12 -32.28 29.12
CA THR A 84 -5.73 -33.15 30.13
C THR A 84 -6.84 -34.01 29.52
N SER A 85 -7.17 -35.15 30.16
CA SER A 85 -8.22 -36.03 29.69
C SER A 85 -9.57 -35.31 29.55
N SER A 86 -9.92 -34.45 30.48
CA SER A 86 -11.14 -33.65 30.46
C SER A 86 -11.19 -32.66 29.28
N LYS A 87 -10.07 -32.00 28.97
CA LYS A 87 -9.99 -31.11 27.79
C LYS A 87 -10.06 -31.90 26.48
N PHE A 88 -9.47 -33.07 26.42
CA PHE A 88 -9.55 -33.92 25.26
C PHE A 88 -10.98 -34.38 25.01
N GLU A 89 -11.70 -34.79 26.07
CA GLU A 89 -13.10 -35.21 26.01
C GLU A 89 -14.03 -34.06 25.55
N GLN A 90 -13.80 -32.85 26.05
CA GLN A 90 -14.48 -31.64 25.58
C GLN A 90 -14.30 -31.44 24.06
N LEU A 91 -13.04 -31.47 23.58
CA LEU A 91 -12.74 -31.30 22.16
C LEU A 91 -13.36 -32.41 21.29
N PHE A 92 -13.47 -33.62 21.84
CA PHE A 92 -14.15 -34.71 21.14
C PHE A 92 -15.65 -34.44 21.00
N LEU A 93 -16.33 -34.04 22.06
CA LEU A 93 -17.76 -33.70 22.04
C LEU A 93 -18.05 -32.51 21.10
N GLU A 94 -17.14 -31.55 21.03
CA GLU A 94 -17.21 -30.40 20.09
C GLU A 94 -16.90 -30.80 18.64
N LYS A 95 -16.58 -32.08 18.37
CA LYS A 95 -16.12 -32.60 17.07
C LYS A 95 -14.88 -31.84 16.53
N ALA A 96 -14.08 -31.32 17.44
CA ALA A 96 -12.88 -30.58 17.16
C ALA A 96 -11.63 -31.44 16.96
N LEU A 97 -11.75 -32.76 17.05
CA LEU A 97 -10.63 -33.68 16.86
C LEU A 97 -10.72 -34.42 15.52
N GLU A 98 -9.54 -34.68 14.94
CA GLU A 98 -9.35 -35.48 13.74
C GLU A 98 -8.42 -36.66 14.07
N PHE A 99 -8.91 -37.87 13.85
CA PHE A 99 -8.16 -39.12 14.05
C PHE A 99 -7.60 -39.60 12.70
N SER A 100 -6.28 -39.54 12.58
CA SER A 100 -5.59 -39.91 11.34
C SER A 100 -4.40 -40.84 11.63
N ASN A 101 -4.43 -42.03 11.06
CA ASN A 101 -3.44 -43.09 11.31
C ASN A 101 -3.24 -43.33 12.81
N ASP A 102 -2.04 -42.99 13.34
CA ASP A 102 -1.69 -43.16 14.77
C ASP A 102 -1.65 -41.82 15.52
N LYS A 103 -2.24 -40.82 14.98
CA LYS A 103 -2.17 -39.41 15.49
C LYS A 103 -3.57 -38.83 15.64
N VAL A 104 -3.70 -37.97 16.65
CA VAL A 104 -4.92 -37.18 16.84
C VAL A 104 -4.55 -35.72 16.74
N TYR A 105 -5.30 -34.94 15.97
CA TYR A 105 -5.11 -33.54 15.76
C TYR A 105 -6.32 -32.74 16.27
N GLU A 106 -6.06 -31.60 16.86
CA GLU A 106 -7.09 -30.59 17.06
C GLU A 106 -7.30 -29.85 15.75
N LYS A 107 -8.53 -29.78 15.27
CA LYS A 107 -8.88 -29.03 14.07
C LYS A 107 -8.65 -27.55 14.30
N ASN A 108 -8.10 -26.87 13.34
CA ASN A 108 -7.96 -25.43 13.35
C ASN A 108 -9.17 -24.79 12.67
N PHE A 109 -10.05 -24.19 13.44
CA PHE A 109 -11.27 -23.52 12.95
C PHE A 109 -11.03 -22.03 12.61
N SER A 110 -9.79 -21.62 12.39
CA SER A 110 -9.50 -20.27 11.96
C SER A 110 -10.04 -20.02 10.55
N ASP A 111 -10.76 -18.93 10.38
CA ASP A 111 -11.17 -18.38 9.09
C ASP A 111 -10.03 -17.68 8.37
N THR A 112 -8.89 -17.49 9.06
CA THR A 112 -7.70 -16.81 8.56
C THR A 112 -6.55 -17.77 8.31
N ILE A 113 -5.86 -17.56 7.19
CA ILE A 113 -4.62 -18.29 6.86
C ILE A 113 -3.42 -17.49 7.40
N ARG A 114 -2.63 -18.12 8.28
CA ARG A 114 -1.34 -17.53 8.70
C ARG A 114 -0.39 -17.49 7.50
N ILE A 115 0.07 -16.30 7.16
CA ILE A 115 1.11 -16.12 6.16
C ILE A 115 2.41 -16.68 6.72
N LYS A 116 3.05 -17.54 5.93
CA LYS A 116 4.38 -18.06 6.28
C LYS A 116 5.43 -17.02 5.92
N SER A 117 6.47 -16.91 6.73
CA SER A 117 7.63 -16.05 6.45
C SER A 117 8.38 -16.46 5.17
N MET A 118 8.28 -17.71 4.76
CA MET A 118 8.81 -18.20 3.49
C MET A 118 7.67 -18.34 2.48
N LEU A 119 7.67 -17.45 1.51
CA LEU A 119 6.76 -17.48 0.37
C LEU A 119 7.40 -18.34 -0.74
N ILE A 120 6.82 -19.49 -1.00
CA ILE A 120 7.24 -20.37 -2.08
C ILE A 120 6.20 -20.21 -3.18
N ASN A 121 6.62 -20.27 -4.45
CA ASN A 121 5.69 -20.39 -5.59
C ASN A 121 4.71 -21.53 -5.33
N ARG A 122 3.47 -21.21 -5.08
CA ARG A 122 2.40 -22.19 -4.83
C ARG A 122 1.11 -21.70 -5.43
N GLU A 123 0.35 -22.64 -5.88
CA GLU A 123 -1.07 -22.45 -6.10
C GLU A 123 -1.77 -22.48 -4.74
N TYR A 124 -2.53 -21.43 -4.45
CA TYR A 124 -3.35 -21.30 -3.26
C TYR A 124 -4.81 -21.35 -3.68
N GLU A 125 -5.54 -22.29 -3.09
CA GLU A 125 -6.99 -22.27 -3.14
C GLU A 125 -7.48 -21.43 -1.94
N ALA A 126 -8.21 -20.36 -2.20
CA ALA A 126 -8.87 -19.56 -1.17
C ALA A 126 -10.34 -19.36 -1.52
N ILE A 127 -11.18 -19.24 -0.50
CA ILE A 127 -12.57 -18.89 -0.69
C ILE A 127 -12.69 -17.37 -0.50
N VAL A 128 -13.08 -16.69 -1.57
CA VAL A 128 -13.33 -15.24 -1.55
C VAL A 128 -14.81 -15.05 -1.87
N ASN A 129 -15.53 -14.39 -0.96
CA ASN A 129 -16.97 -14.16 -1.09
C ASN A 129 -17.79 -15.46 -1.39
N GLY A 130 -17.43 -16.55 -0.73
CA GLY A 130 -18.10 -17.84 -0.90
C GLY A 130 -17.70 -18.66 -2.14
N ASN A 131 -16.84 -18.13 -3.00
CA ASN A 131 -16.38 -18.80 -4.21
C ASN A 131 -14.94 -19.29 -4.06
N LYS A 132 -14.65 -20.50 -4.54
CA LYS A 132 -13.27 -21.00 -4.65
C LYS A 132 -12.52 -20.23 -5.72
N GLN A 133 -11.39 -19.61 -5.34
CA GLN A 133 -10.46 -18.99 -6.27
C GLN A 133 -9.09 -19.63 -6.14
N MET A 134 -8.49 -19.96 -7.29
CA MET A 134 -7.11 -20.40 -7.36
C MET A 134 -6.22 -19.16 -7.56
N PHE A 135 -5.26 -18.99 -6.68
CA PHE A 135 -4.23 -17.98 -6.79
C PHE A 135 -2.91 -18.64 -7.13
N SER A 136 -2.41 -18.42 -8.33
CA SER A 136 -1.04 -18.77 -8.72
C SER A 136 -0.15 -17.56 -8.44
N MET A 137 0.87 -17.73 -7.63
CA MET A 137 1.82 -16.68 -7.30
C MET A 137 3.20 -17.05 -7.83
N GLU A 138 3.55 -16.53 -8.99
CA GLU A 138 4.94 -16.44 -9.40
C GLU A 138 5.59 -15.24 -8.74
N LEU A 139 6.14 -15.43 -7.54
CA LEU A 139 6.76 -14.37 -6.75
C LEU A 139 8.28 -14.28 -6.96
N THR A 140 8.76 -14.67 -8.13
CA THR A 140 10.19 -14.71 -8.42
C THR A 140 10.71 -13.37 -8.95
N THR A 141 11.98 -13.10 -8.68
CA THR A 141 12.70 -11.96 -9.30
C THR A 141 12.78 -12.12 -10.82
N THR A 142 12.89 -13.35 -11.31
CA THR A 142 12.88 -13.64 -12.75
C THR A 142 11.55 -13.22 -13.38
N GLY A 143 10.41 -13.59 -12.79
CA GLY A 143 9.10 -13.16 -13.25
C GLY A 143 8.93 -11.64 -13.22
N ALA A 144 9.48 -10.96 -12.21
CA ALA A 144 9.50 -9.50 -12.14
C ALA A 144 10.28 -8.88 -13.32
N GLY A 145 11.43 -9.45 -13.67
CA GLY A 145 12.23 -9.01 -14.81
C GLY A 145 11.52 -9.21 -16.15
N THR A 146 10.85 -10.36 -16.32
CA THR A 146 10.05 -10.65 -17.52
C THR A 146 8.90 -9.64 -17.66
N TYR A 147 8.15 -9.41 -16.59
CA TYR A 147 7.09 -8.41 -16.58
C TYR A 147 7.57 -7.01 -16.99
N LEU A 148 8.73 -6.57 -16.47
CA LEU A 148 9.27 -5.25 -16.85
C LEU A 148 9.70 -5.21 -18.31
N LYS A 149 10.31 -6.27 -18.85
CA LYS A 149 10.67 -6.34 -20.28
C LYS A 149 9.42 -6.20 -21.16
N GLU A 150 8.37 -6.90 -20.84
CA GLU A 150 7.08 -6.81 -21.54
C GLU A 150 6.48 -5.40 -21.44
N LEU A 151 6.42 -4.84 -20.24
CA LEU A 151 5.84 -3.52 -19.99
C LEU A 151 6.58 -2.40 -20.74
N PHE A 152 7.91 -2.49 -20.79
CA PHE A 152 8.74 -1.51 -21.51
C PHE A 152 8.95 -1.86 -22.98
N ASN A 153 8.50 -3.02 -23.43
CA ASN A 153 8.77 -3.58 -24.75
C ASN A 153 10.28 -3.57 -25.08
N THR A 154 11.05 -4.26 -24.22
CA THR A 154 12.51 -4.30 -24.30
C THR A 154 13.03 -5.73 -24.19
N THR A 155 14.23 -5.97 -24.74
CA THR A 155 14.90 -7.27 -24.67
C THR A 155 15.61 -7.48 -23.33
N GLU A 156 16.13 -6.40 -22.74
CA GLU A 156 16.78 -6.42 -21.43
C GLU A 156 15.91 -5.72 -20.38
N CYS A 157 15.98 -6.20 -19.16
CA CYS A 157 15.26 -5.57 -18.04
C CYS A 157 15.91 -4.20 -17.70
N PRO A 158 15.14 -3.10 -17.64
CA PRO A 158 15.70 -1.78 -17.33
C PRO A 158 16.07 -1.59 -15.86
N PHE A 159 15.95 -2.63 -15.03
CA PHE A 159 16.26 -2.58 -13.60
C PHE A 159 16.95 -3.85 -13.17
N SER A 160 18.08 -3.75 -12.44
CA SER A 160 18.91 -4.91 -12.06
C SER A 160 18.26 -5.82 -11.02
N ALA A 161 17.47 -5.25 -10.11
CA ALA A 161 16.82 -5.98 -9.02
C ALA A 161 15.30 -5.65 -8.94
N PRO A 162 14.53 -6.02 -9.97
CA PRO A 162 13.10 -5.69 -10.00
C PRO A 162 12.34 -6.44 -8.90
N LYS A 163 11.41 -5.75 -8.26
CA LYS A 163 10.49 -6.36 -7.30
C LYS A 163 9.27 -6.93 -8.04
N ASN A 164 8.74 -8.02 -7.52
CA ASN A 164 7.57 -8.66 -8.10
C ASN A 164 6.29 -7.93 -7.69
N VAL A 165 5.47 -7.53 -8.68
CA VAL A 165 4.20 -6.83 -8.45
C VAL A 165 3.22 -7.68 -7.64
N GLY A 166 3.14 -8.98 -7.93
CA GLY A 166 2.28 -9.91 -7.20
C GLY A 166 2.64 -10.02 -5.72
N PHE A 167 3.95 -9.96 -5.40
CA PHE A 167 4.42 -9.91 -4.02
C PHE A 167 3.95 -8.66 -3.28
N LEU A 168 4.09 -7.48 -3.89
CA LEU A 168 3.65 -6.23 -3.29
C LEU A 168 2.12 -6.17 -3.17
N ARG A 169 1.38 -6.63 -4.20
CA ARG A 169 -0.08 -6.77 -4.09
C ARG A 169 -0.49 -7.61 -2.89
N MET A 170 0.17 -8.76 -2.69
CA MET A 170 -0.09 -9.62 -1.55
C MET A 170 0.19 -8.87 -0.23
N LEU A 171 1.33 -8.20 -0.09
CA LEU A 171 1.66 -7.46 1.13
C LEU A 171 0.64 -6.35 1.43
N ILE A 172 0.24 -5.58 0.43
CA ILE A 172 -0.74 -4.50 0.58
C ILE A 172 -2.11 -5.08 0.94
N SER A 173 -2.51 -6.22 0.35
CA SER A 173 -3.79 -6.86 0.62
C SER A 173 -3.93 -7.45 2.03
N LEU A 174 -2.84 -7.51 2.82
CA LEU A 174 -2.90 -7.89 4.24
C LEU A 174 -3.57 -6.85 5.13
N PHE A 175 -3.63 -5.62 4.64
CA PHE A 175 -4.29 -4.52 5.33
C PHE A 175 -5.70 -4.37 4.77
N PRO A 176 -6.74 -4.52 5.59
CA PRO A 176 -8.11 -4.36 5.11
C PRO A 176 -8.32 -2.91 4.65
N ILE A 177 -9.10 -2.74 3.59
CA ILE A 177 -9.58 -1.42 3.20
C ILE A 177 -10.59 -1.02 4.29
N THR A 178 -10.28 0.02 5.03
CA THR A 178 -11.24 0.74 5.86
C THR A 178 -11.91 1.82 5.01
N GLU A 179 -13.04 2.35 5.42
CA GLU A 179 -13.77 3.40 4.68
C GLU A 179 -12.98 4.70 4.52
N GLU A 180 -11.84 4.83 5.19
CA GLU A 180 -10.95 5.98 5.13
C GLU A 180 -9.92 5.84 4.01
N GLU A 181 -9.29 6.96 3.63
CA GLU A 181 -8.23 7.00 2.63
C GLU A 181 -7.07 6.07 2.99
N PHE A 182 -6.76 5.12 2.12
CA PHE A 182 -5.65 4.20 2.29
C PHE A 182 -4.47 4.66 1.43
N ILE A 183 -3.41 5.14 2.08
CA ILE A 183 -2.21 5.63 1.41
C ILE A 183 -1.08 4.61 1.57
N VAL A 184 -0.49 4.21 0.45
CA VAL A 184 0.70 3.35 0.39
C VAL A 184 1.92 4.19 0.07
N MET A 185 2.89 4.24 0.98
CA MET A 185 4.10 5.04 0.80
C MET A 185 5.34 4.15 0.65
N ASP A 186 6.22 4.49 -0.30
CA ASP A 186 7.48 3.80 -0.56
C ASP A 186 8.61 4.82 -0.72
N PHE A 187 9.55 4.90 0.25
CA PHE A 187 10.61 5.94 0.27
C PHE A 187 11.82 5.61 -0.60
N TYR A 188 11.94 4.39 -1.09
CA TYR A 188 12.97 3.94 -2.02
C TYR A 188 12.31 3.15 -3.13
N SER A 189 11.38 3.80 -3.83
CA SER A 189 10.46 3.15 -4.77
C SER A 189 11.15 2.52 -5.98
N GLY A 190 12.41 2.85 -6.23
CA GLY A 190 13.18 2.33 -7.36
C GLY A 190 12.43 2.52 -8.67
N SER A 191 11.99 1.43 -9.27
CA SER A 191 11.14 1.48 -10.47
C SER A 191 9.64 1.61 -10.20
N SER A 192 9.23 2.01 -9.00
CA SER A 192 7.82 2.21 -8.57
C SER A 192 6.91 0.98 -8.75
N THR A 193 7.42 -0.18 -8.35
CA THR A 193 6.62 -1.43 -8.34
C THR A 193 5.40 -1.31 -7.45
N THR A 194 5.50 -0.56 -6.36
CA THR A 194 4.44 -0.35 -5.39
C THR A 194 3.26 0.40 -6.00
N ALA A 195 3.51 1.42 -6.83
CA ALA A 195 2.45 2.15 -7.53
C ALA A 195 1.67 1.24 -8.50
N ASP A 196 2.39 0.43 -9.26
CA ASP A 196 1.83 -0.57 -10.17
C ASP A 196 0.94 -1.58 -9.40
N ALA A 197 1.42 -2.08 -8.25
CA ALA A 197 0.68 -2.98 -7.39
C ALA A 197 -0.61 -2.35 -6.81
N VAL A 198 -0.56 -1.08 -6.43
CA VAL A 198 -1.72 -0.33 -5.93
C VAL A 198 -2.78 -0.18 -7.02
N MET A 199 -2.40 0.25 -8.22
CA MET A 199 -3.34 0.38 -9.34
C MET A 199 -4.02 -0.96 -9.69
N GLN A 200 -3.24 -2.07 -9.73
CA GLN A 200 -3.79 -3.41 -9.97
C GLN A 200 -4.74 -3.88 -8.86
N LEU A 201 -4.47 -3.52 -7.60
CA LEU A 201 -5.37 -3.85 -6.50
C LEU A 201 -6.67 -3.05 -6.57
N ASN A 202 -6.59 -1.75 -6.88
CA ASN A 202 -7.76 -0.90 -7.00
C ASN A 202 -8.76 -1.43 -8.04
N VAL A 203 -8.26 -1.90 -9.18
CA VAL A 203 -9.13 -2.57 -10.17
C VAL A 203 -9.72 -3.86 -9.62
N LYS A 204 -8.91 -4.67 -8.94
CA LYS A 204 -9.33 -6.00 -8.49
C LYS A 204 -10.45 -5.98 -7.46
N ASP A 205 -10.45 -5.00 -6.56
CA ASP A 205 -11.35 -4.92 -5.41
C ASP A 205 -12.15 -3.61 -5.33
N ASN A 206 -12.15 -2.81 -6.43
CA ASN A 206 -12.76 -1.48 -6.52
C ASN A 206 -12.31 -0.54 -5.38
N GLY A 207 -11.06 -0.70 -4.96
CA GLY A 207 -10.46 0.13 -3.92
C GLY A 207 -10.04 1.50 -4.45
N ASN A 208 -9.89 2.46 -3.53
CA ASN A 208 -9.40 3.80 -3.83
C ASN A 208 -8.11 4.10 -3.06
N ARG A 209 -7.14 3.17 -3.13
CA ARG A 209 -5.83 3.38 -2.51
C ARG A 209 -5.06 4.42 -3.28
N LYS A 210 -4.41 5.31 -2.56
CA LYS A 210 -3.43 6.27 -3.11
C LYS A 210 -2.01 5.78 -2.88
N PHE A 211 -1.06 6.27 -3.67
CA PHE A 211 0.35 5.94 -3.48
C PHE A 211 1.22 7.20 -3.42
N ILE A 212 2.29 7.13 -2.61
CA ILE A 212 3.33 8.15 -2.53
C ILE A 212 4.67 7.44 -2.76
N MET A 213 5.30 7.74 -3.90
CA MET A 213 6.57 7.16 -4.31
C MET A 213 7.68 8.18 -4.15
N VAL A 214 8.67 7.89 -3.33
CA VAL A 214 9.83 8.76 -3.13
C VAL A 214 11.07 8.06 -3.67
N GLN A 215 11.81 8.72 -4.56
CA GLN A 215 13.05 8.18 -5.13
C GLN A 215 14.08 9.28 -5.31
N TYR A 216 15.30 9.00 -4.84
CA TYR A 216 16.44 9.86 -5.11
C TYR A 216 16.79 9.83 -6.60
N PRO A 217 17.09 10.97 -7.25
CA PRO A 217 17.40 11.04 -8.68
C PRO A 217 18.82 10.57 -8.97
N GLU A 218 19.10 9.28 -8.76
CA GLU A 218 20.39 8.68 -9.10
C GLU A 218 20.69 8.82 -10.59
N ASP A 219 21.90 9.28 -10.87
CA ASP A 219 22.44 9.47 -12.21
C ASP A 219 22.85 8.13 -12.81
N LEU A 220 22.16 7.72 -13.86
CA LEU A 220 22.40 6.43 -14.53
C LEU A 220 23.73 6.39 -15.28
N ASP A 221 24.24 7.52 -15.76
CA ASP A 221 25.54 7.57 -16.46
C ASP A 221 26.67 7.30 -15.48
N LYS A 222 26.64 7.94 -14.30
CA LYS A 222 27.60 7.67 -13.22
C LYS A 222 27.50 6.23 -12.72
N ASN A 223 26.27 5.72 -12.58
CA ASN A 223 26.07 4.34 -12.17
C ASN A 223 26.62 3.36 -13.19
N LEU A 224 26.53 3.68 -14.52
CA LEU A 224 27.06 2.85 -15.59
C LEU A 224 28.59 2.71 -15.53
N GLU A 225 29.30 3.77 -15.16
CA GLU A 225 30.76 3.75 -15.03
C GLU A 225 31.23 2.76 -13.95
N GLN A 226 30.51 2.72 -12.83
CA GLN A 226 30.87 1.94 -11.64
C GLN A 226 30.26 0.53 -11.62
N ALA A 227 29.34 0.23 -12.54
CA ALA A 227 28.59 -1.01 -12.53
C ALA A 227 29.42 -2.24 -12.95
N ASP A 228 29.03 -3.40 -12.42
CA ASP A 228 29.53 -4.69 -12.88
C ASP A 228 28.95 -5.07 -14.27
N THR A 229 29.47 -6.13 -14.86
CA THR A 229 29.09 -6.57 -16.22
C THR A 229 27.61 -6.92 -16.35
N LEU A 230 26.97 -7.43 -15.30
CA LEU A 230 25.55 -7.81 -15.28
C LEU A 230 24.67 -6.59 -15.20
N SER A 231 24.95 -5.70 -14.24
CA SER A 231 24.21 -4.46 -14.02
C SER A 231 24.31 -3.49 -15.19
N LYS A 232 25.46 -3.46 -15.90
CA LYS A 232 25.67 -2.63 -17.09
C LYS A 232 24.60 -2.80 -18.16
N LYS A 233 24.08 -4.02 -18.37
CA LYS A 233 23.03 -4.26 -19.38
C LYS A 233 21.72 -3.56 -18.99
N SER A 234 21.32 -3.70 -17.75
CA SER A 234 20.11 -3.06 -17.24
C SER A 234 20.18 -1.54 -17.26
N ILE A 235 21.32 -0.97 -16.84
CA ILE A 235 21.54 0.49 -16.84
C ILE A 235 21.53 1.05 -18.27
N LYS A 236 22.22 0.40 -19.23
CA LYS A 236 22.16 0.81 -20.64
C LYS A 236 20.74 0.77 -21.20
N GLN A 237 19.96 -0.25 -20.82
CA GLN A 237 18.55 -0.32 -21.23
C GLN A 237 17.72 0.82 -20.62
N ALA A 238 17.95 1.16 -19.36
CA ALA A 238 17.30 2.31 -18.71
C ALA A 238 17.64 3.62 -19.39
N ILE A 239 18.92 3.88 -19.67
CA ILE A 239 19.38 5.06 -20.43
C ILE A 239 18.72 5.11 -21.81
N SER A 240 18.65 3.97 -22.52
CA SER A 240 17.97 3.90 -23.82
C SER A 240 16.47 4.28 -23.74
N ILE A 241 15.80 3.92 -22.64
CA ILE A 241 14.41 4.34 -22.40
C ILE A 241 14.35 5.85 -22.17
N CYS A 242 15.19 6.41 -21.30
CA CYS A 242 15.25 7.85 -21.04
C CYS A 242 15.47 8.64 -22.33
N ASN A 243 16.40 8.20 -23.19
CA ASN A 243 16.65 8.82 -24.49
C ASN A 243 15.40 8.80 -25.41
N LYS A 244 14.66 7.67 -25.44
CA LYS A 244 13.45 7.55 -26.26
C LYS A 244 12.32 8.47 -25.82
N ILE A 245 12.22 8.76 -24.53
CA ILE A 245 11.18 9.64 -23.97
C ILE A 245 11.66 11.09 -23.80
N GLY A 246 12.93 11.40 -24.16
CA GLY A 246 13.50 12.74 -24.05
C GLY A 246 13.67 13.22 -22.60
N ALA A 247 13.96 12.29 -21.68
CA ALA A 247 14.06 12.57 -20.24
C ALA A 247 15.51 12.46 -19.73
N PRO A 248 15.86 13.10 -18.62
CA PRO A 248 17.15 12.93 -17.96
C PRO A 248 17.45 11.46 -17.60
N HIS A 249 18.72 11.08 -17.59
CA HIS A 249 19.15 9.72 -17.29
C HIS A 249 19.14 9.45 -15.78
N THR A 250 17.94 9.38 -15.18
CA THR A 250 17.79 9.13 -13.75
C THR A 250 16.76 8.04 -13.45
N ILE A 251 16.88 7.41 -12.27
CA ILE A 251 15.97 6.34 -11.85
C ILE A 251 14.50 6.81 -11.79
N PRO A 252 14.16 8.01 -11.27
CA PRO A 252 12.78 8.49 -11.25
C PRO A 252 12.12 8.56 -12.64
N GLU A 253 12.87 8.79 -13.71
CA GLU A 253 12.29 8.83 -15.07
C GLU A 253 11.80 7.44 -15.50
N ILE A 254 12.54 6.40 -15.16
CA ILE A 254 12.11 5.01 -15.38
C ILE A 254 10.88 4.69 -14.52
N ALA A 255 10.85 5.17 -13.28
CA ALA A 255 9.72 4.99 -12.38
C ALA A 255 8.44 5.65 -12.92
N LYS A 256 8.53 6.91 -13.34
CA LYS A 256 7.41 7.65 -13.96
C LYS A 256 6.89 6.96 -15.21
N GLU A 257 7.78 6.51 -16.07
CA GLU A 257 7.42 5.81 -17.31
C GLU A 257 6.77 4.46 -17.00
N ARG A 258 7.22 3.74 -15.95
CA ARG A 258 6.57 2.51 -15.50
C ARG A 258 5.13 2.78 -15.04
N ILE A 259 4.89 3.79 -14.21
CA ILE A 259 3.56 4.10 -13.72
C ILE A 259 2.62 4.40 -14.90
N LYS A 260 3.06 5.22 -15.86
CA LYS A 260 2.29 5.53 -17.06
C LYS A 260 1.93 4.29 -17.86
N ARG A 261 2.91 3.42 -18.13
CA ARG A 261 2.70 2.18 -18.92
C ARG A 261 1.84 1.17 -18.18
N ALA A 262 2.05 0.99 -16.88
CA ALA A 262 1.22 0.12 -16.05
C ALA A 262 -0.22 0.61 -16.01
N GLY A 263 -0.45 1.90 -15.76
CA GLY A 263 -1.79 2.48 -15.78
C GLY A 263 -2.49 2.33 -17.13
N LYS A 264 -1.78 2.55 -18.24
CA LYS A 264 -2.32 2.33 -19.60
C LYS A 264 -2.69 0.86 -19.81
N LYS A 265 -1.79 -0.06 -19.50
CA LYS A 265 -2.01 -1.51 -19.63
C LYS A 265 -3.23 -1.95 -18.83
N ILE A 266 -3.35 -1.51 -17.57
CA ILE A 266 -4.47 -1.85 -16.70
C ILE A 266 -5.79 -1.35 -17.29
N LYS A 267 -5.85 -0.12 -17.81
CA LYS A 267 -7.06 0.41 -18.47
C LYS A 267 -7.43 -0.35 -19.76
N GLU A 268 -6.43 -0.81 -20.52
CA GLU A 268 -6.64 -1.65 -21.70
C GLU A 268 -7.17 -3.05 -21.36
N GLU A 269 -6.67 -3.64 -20.26
CA GLU A 269 -7.09 -4.96 -19.77
C GLU A 269 -8.45 -4.92 -19.05
N HIS A 270 -8.84 -3.76 -18.50
CA HIS A 270 -10.05 -3.56 -17.70
C HIS A 270 -10.85 -2.35 -18.20
N PRO A 271 -11.39 -2.38 -19.42
CA PRO A 271 -12.16 -1.27 -19.98
C PRO A 271 -13.47 -0.98 -19.22
N GLU A 272 -13.93 -1.93 -18.40
CA GLU A 272 -15.07 -1.77 -17.50
C GLU A 272 -14.80 -0.86 -16.30
N ALA A 273 -13.55 -0.67 -15.91
CA ALA A 273 -13.14 0.15 -14.77
C ALA A 273 -13.00 1.64 -15.17
N THR A 274 -14.09 2.28 -15.51
CA THR A 274 -14.12 3.66 -16.06
C THR A 274 -13.62 4.70 -15.06
N ASP A 275 -13.84 4.48 -13.78
CA ASP A 275 -13.51 5.42 -12.70
C ASP A 275 -12.11 5.19 -12.12
N LEU A 276 -11.32 4.28 -12.72
CA LEU A 276 -9.97 3.99 -12.25
C LEU A 276 -9.04 5.19 -12.46
N ASP A 277 -8.61 5.78 -11.35
CA ASP A 277 -7.55 6.78 -11.37
C ASP A 277 -6.18 6.11 -11.51
N THR A 278 -5.50 6.39 -12.63
CA THR A 278 -4.11 6.01 -12.91
C THR A 278 -3.20 7.23 -13.02
N GLY A 279 -3.74 8.42 -12.75
CA GLY A 279 -3.00 9.66 -12.74
C GLY A 279 -2.04 9.75 -11.55
N PHE A 280 -1.02 10.59 -11.69
CA PHE A 280 -0.12 10.93 -10.59
C PHE A 280 0.48 12.31 -10.82
N ARG A 281 0.86 12.96 -9.74
CA ARG A 281 1.61 14.20 -9.74
C ARG A 281 3.08 13.93 -9.47
N VAL A 282 3.95 14.75 -10.05
CA VAL A 282 5.39 14.66 -9.85
C VAL A 282 5.84 15.93 -9.14
N PHE A 283 6.50 15.75 -8.00
CA PHE A 283 7.12 16.83 -7.26
C PHE A 283 8.62 16.59 -7.16
N ARG A 284 9.36 17.66 -7.14
CA ARG A 284 10.78 17.68 -6.83
C ARG A 284 10.98 18.46 -5.53
N VAL A 285 11.73 17.90 -4.61
CA VAL A 285 12.19 18.66 -3.45
C VAL A 285 13.26 19.63 -3.92
N ASP A 286 13.02 20.90 -3.73
CA ASP A 286 13.89 21.98 -4.13
C ASP A 286 13.98 23.03 -3.00
N GLU A 287 14.75 24.06 -3.20
CA GLU A 287 14.80 25.21 -2.31
C GLU A 287 13.49 26.02 -2.34
N SER A 288 13.39 27.00 -1.44
CA SER A 288 12.26 27.93 -1.41
C SER A 288 11.96 28.56 -2.78
N ASN A 289 10.68 28.79 -3.07
CA ASN A 289 10.25 29.51 -4.27
C ASN A 289 10.68 30.98 -4.26
N PHE A 290 11.10 31.47 -3.10
CA PHE A 290 11.43 32.87 -2.89
C PHE A 290 12.95 33.09 -2.78
N GLU A 291 13.41 34.24 -3.21
CA GLU A 291 14.80 34.69 -3.00
C GLU A 291 15.08 34.79 -1.50
N ASP A 292 16.28 34.38 -1.09
CA ASP A 292 16.72 34.54 0.30
C ASP A 292 17.00 36.01 0.61
N VAL A 293 16.17 36.61 1.44
CA VAL A 293 16.31 38.00 1.88
C VAL A 293 16.99 38.04 3.25
N GLU A 294 18.21 37.50 3.34
CA GLU A 294 19.07 37.66 4.53
C GLU A 294 19.81 39.00 4.49
N ARG A 295 19.08 40.08 4.64
CA ARG A 295 19.70 41.42 4.78
C ARG A 295 19.10 42.17 5.95
N THR A 296 19.95 42.87 6.68
CA THR A 296 19.48 43.74 7.75
C THR A 296 18.79 44.98 7.17
N PRO A 297 17.81 45.60 7.85
CA PRO A 297 17.11 46.78 7.36
C PRO A 297 18.01 47.98 6.99
N LYS A 298 19.27 48.00 7.45
CA LYS A 298 20.26 49.04 7.14
C LYS A 298 20.95 48.84 5.78
N GLU A 299 20.80 47.70 5.17
CA GLU A 299 21.44 47.35 3.89
C GLU A 299 20.53 47.57 2.68
N TYR A 300 19.32 48.13 2.89
CA TYR A 300 18.36 48.39 1.83
C TYR A 300 18.46 49.80 1.28
N ASN A 301 18.57 49.91 -0.04
CA ASN A 301 18.45 51.18 -0.79
C ASN A 301 17.08 51.26 -1.48
N GLN A 302 16.60 52.49 -1.77
CA GLN A 302 15.33 52.75 -2.44
C GLN A 302 15.19 51.95 -3.79
N ASP A 303 16.30 51.85 -4.54
CA ASP A 303 16.37 51.13 -5.83
C ASP A 303 16.24 49.62 -5.67
N GLN A 304 16.31 49.08 -4.46
CA GLN A 304 16.16 47.67 -4.15
C GLN A 304 14.72 47.30 -3.71
N LEU A 305 13.86 48.30 -3.49
CA LEU A 305 12.44 48.06 -3.20
C LEU A 305 11.73 47.33 -4.36
N ASP A 306 12.13 47.62 -5.60
CA ASP A 306 11.61 46.95 -6.78
C ASP A 306 12.01 45.44 -6.83
N LEU A 307 13.14 45.07 -6.21
CA LEU A 307 13.58 43.70 -6.04
C LEU A 307 12.71 42.92 -5.02
N PHE A 308 12.05 43.63 -4.11
CA PHE A 308 11.13 42.99 -3.15
C PHE A 308 9.76 42.71 -3.74
N LEU A 309 9.34 43.46 -4.73
CA LEU A 309 8.12 43.21 -5.50
C LEU A 309 8.24 41.95 -6.35
N ASN A 310 9.46 41.53 -6.66
CA ASN A 310 9.78 40.34 -7.44
C ASN A 310 10.66 39.35 -6.64
N ASN A 311 10.17 38.96 -5.48
CA ASN A 311 10.87 38.04 -4.57
C ASN A 311 10.84 36.58 -4.99
N ILE A 312 10.20 36.25 -6.11
CA ILE A 312 10.07 34.90 -6.63
C ILE A 312 11.28 34.58 -7.51
N LYS A 313 11.90 33.43 -7.30
CA LYS A 313 13.01 32.95 -8.14
C LYS A 313 12.56 32.82 -9.60
N SER A 314 13.43 33.21 -10.53
CA SER A 314 13.11 33.31 -11.94
C SER A 314 12.85 31.98 -12.65
N ASP A 315 13.23 30.87 -12.02
CA ASP A 315 13.04 29.48 -12.50
C ASP A 315 11.78 28.81 -11.93
N ARG A 316 10.94 29.55 -11.19
CA ARG A 316 9.67 29.05 -10.60
C ARG A 316 8.50 29.38 -11.52
N ASP A 317 7.61 28.40 -11.68
CA ASP A 317 6.36 28.55 -12.41
C ASP A 317 5.14 28.74 -11.47
N GLU A 318 3.98 28.99 -12.07
CA GLU A 318 2.73 29.20 -11.32
C GLU A 318 2.31 27.99 -10.50
N LEU A 319 2.63 26.76 -10.96
CA LEU A 319 2.34 25.54 -10.22
C LEU A 319 3.27 25.38 -9.00
N ASP A 320 4.53 25.79 -9.09
CA ASP A 320 5.44 25.80 -7.95
C ASP A 320 4.89 26.71 -6.84
N LEU A 321 4.38 27.88 -7.22
CA LEU A 321 3.77 28.83 -6.28
C LEU A 321 2.48 28.26 -5.66
N LEU A 322 1.61 27.69 -6.50
CA LEU A 322 0.35 27.10 -6.04
C LEU A 322 0.60 25.97 -5.03
N PHE A 323 1.45 25.01 -5.37
CA PHE A 323 1.74 23.89 -4.49
C PHE A 323 2.52 24.29 -3.24
N GLY A 324 3.39 25.30 -3.34
CA GLY A 324 4.04 25.91 -2.17
C GLY A 324 3.01 26.50 -1.19
N CYS A 325 2.04 27.25 -1.69
CA CYS A 325 0.97 27.80 -0.87
C CYS A 325 0.03 26.74 -0.30
N MET A 326 -0.25 25.68 -1.06
CA MET A 326 -1.02 24.54 -0.56
C MET A 326 -0.34 23.87 0.63
N LEU A 327 0.99 23.68 0.57
CA LEU A 327 1.78 23.14 1.67
C LEU A 327 1.71 24.04 2.91
N ASP A 328 1.94 25.35 2.75
CA ASP A 328 1.89 26.32 3.84
C ASP A 328 0.54 26.37 4.55
N TRP A 329 -0.54 26.19 3.80
CA TRP A 329 -1.90 26.20 4.34
C TRP A 329 -2.42 24.82 4.79
N GLY A 330 -1.61 23.77 4.65
CA GLY A 330 -2.00 22.40 4.99
C GLY A 330 -3.09 21.84 4.07
N VAL A 331 -3.17 22.33 2.83
CA VAL A 331 -4.08 21.83 1.80
C VAL A 331 -3.45 20.58 1.17
N GLN A 332 -4.21 19.50 1.09
CA GLN A 332 -3.70 18.24 0.55
C GLN A 332 -3.30 18.40 -0.94
N LEU A 333 -2.06 18.01 -1.27
CA LEU A 333 -1.53 18.12 -2.64
C LEU A 333 -2.20 17.18 -3.64
N SER A 334 -2.96 16.19 -3.17
CA SER A 334 -3.67 15.21 -4.00
C SER A 334 -5.09 15.64 -4.41
N LEU A 335 -5.59 16.77 -3.90
CA LEU A 335 -6.94 17.24 -4.23
C LEU A 335 -7.11 17.52 -5.73
N PRO A 336 -8.28 17.28 -6.31
CA PRO A 336 -8.55 17.57 -7.70
C PRO A 336 -8.31 19.06 -7.99
N MET A 337 -7.82 19.36 -9.19
CA MET A 337 -7.53 20.71 -9.63
C MET A 337 -8.01 20.90 -11.07
N THR A 338 -8.64 22.01 -11.32
CA THR A 338 -9.03 22.47 -12.65
C THR A 338 -8.37 23.80 -12.97
N THR A 339 -8.18 24.06 -14.27
CA THR A 339 -7.65 25.32 -14.77
C THR A 339 -8.62 25.94 -15.76
N GLU A 340 -8.73 27.24 -15.75
CA GLU A 340 -9.59 28.00 -16.67
C GLU A 340 -8.85 29.26 -17.11
N GLU A 341 -8.91 29.61 -18.38
CA GLU A 341 -8.31 30.83 -18.91
C GLU A 341 -9.39 31.90 -19.08
N VAL A 342 -9.20 33.06 -18.43
CA VAL A 342 -10.09 34.23 -18.50
C VAL A 342 -9.25 35.45 -18.83
N ASP A 343 -9.61 36.17 -19.87
CA ASP A 343 -8.87 37.36 -20.37
C ASP A 343 -7.37 37.08 -20.61
N GLY A 344 -7.01 35.86 -21.03
CA GLY A 344 -5.62 35.43 -21.21
C GLY A 344 -4.86 35.19 -19.91
N LYS A 345 -5.57 35.06 -18.79
CA LYS A 345 -5.01 34.79 -17.45
C LYS A 345 -5.48 33.45 -16.96
N MET A 346 -4.57 32.66 -16.40
CA MET A 346 -4.88 31.34 -15.87
C MET A 346 -5.42 31.42 -14.45
N ILE A 347 -6.57 30.80 -14.21
CA ILE A 347 -7.16 30.61 -12.90
C ILE A 347 -7.03 29.14 -12.52
N TYR A 348 -6.49 28.87 -11.36
CA TYR A 348 -6.34 27.54 -10.75
C TYR A 348 -7.42 27.36 -9.69
N THR A 349 -8.20 26.30 -9.77
CA THR A 349 -9.23 25.95 -8.78
C THR A 349 -8.94 24.58 -8.20
N VAL A 350 -8.75 24.51 -6.88
CA VAL A 350 -8.48 23.27 -6.14
C VAL A 350 -9.73 22.87 -5.39
N ASN A 351 -10.12 21.59 -5.51
CA ASN A 351 -11.25 20.97 -4.82
C ASN A 351 -12.54 21.82 -4.88
N ASP A 352 -12.96 22.14 -6.10
CA ASP A 352 -14.21 22.91 -6.40
C ASP A 352 -14.35 24.25 -5.65
N GLY A 353 -13.24 24.83 -5.16
CA GLY A 353 -13.24 26.14 -4.51
C GLY A 353 -12.60 26.19 -3.14
N ASP A 354 -12.03 25.11 -2.59
CA ASP A 354 -11.24 25.18 -1.35
C ASP A 354 -10.11 26.21 -1.47
N LEU A 355 -9.55 26.34 -2.68
CA LEU A 355 -8.53 27.30 -3.02
C LEU A 355 -8.69 27.73 -4.49
N VAL A 356 -8.68 29.04 -4.74
CA VAL A 356 -8.61 29.60 -6.08
C VAL A 356 -7.42 30.54 -6.19
N ALA A 357 -6.61 30.40 -7.23
CA ALA A 357 -5.38 31.18 -7.41
C ALA A 357 -5.27 31.76 -8.83
N CYS A 358 -4.67 32.95 -8.92
CA CYS A 358 -4.21 33.55 -10.16
C CYS A 358 -2.85 34.23 -9.90
N PHE A 359 -1.86 33.90 -10.72
CA PHE A 359 -0.50 34.43 -10.58
C PHE A 359 -0.08 35.35 -11.75
N ALA A 360 -1.00 35.60 -12.68
CA ALA A 360 -0.76 36.39 -13.85
C ALA A 360 -0.65 37.89 -13.49
N GLU A 361 0.19 38.63 -14.19
CA GLU A 361 0.31 40.07 -14.04
C GLU A 361 -0.95 40.80 -14.54
N ASN A 362 -1.25 41.96 -13.93
CA ASN A 362 -2.37 42.85 -14.32
C ASN A 362 -3.72 42.10 -14.40
N VAL A 363 -4.13 41.57 -13.27
CA VAL A 363 -5.41 40.83 -13.13
C VAL A 363 -6.58 41.79 -13.39
N THR A 364 -7.51 41.38 -14.25
CA THR A 364 -8.69 42.17 -14.62
C THR A 364 -9.86 41.96 -13.65
N ASP A 365 -10.78 42.92 -13.59
CA ASP A 365 -12.02 42.77 -12.79
C ASP A 365 -12.82 41.53 -13.17
N ASN A 366 -12.79 41.12 -14.44
CA ASN A 366 -13.46 39.95 -14.94
C ASN A 366 -12.85 38.66 -14.33
N VAL A 367 -11.52 38.57 -14.26
CA VAL A 367 -10.83 37.45 -13.60
C VAL A 367 -11.20 37.40 -12.11
N VAL A 368 -11.21 38.52 -11.42
CA VAL A 368 -11.58 38.59 -9.98
C VAL A 368 -13.00 38.11 -9.74
N ARG A 369 -13.95 38.57 -10.60
CA ARG A 369 -15.37 38.11 -10.52
C ARG A 369 -15.50 36.63 -10.79
N THR A 370 -14.83 36.11 -11.82
CA THR A 370 -14.85 34.66 -12.14
C THR A 370 -14.28 33.84 -10.98
N MET A 371 -13.21 34.31 -10.35
CA MET A 371 -12.67 33.66 -9.15
C MET A 371 -13.67 33.68 -7.98
N ALA A 372 -14.36 34.80 -7.74
CA ALA A 372 -15.35 34.91 -6.67
C ALA A 372 -16.63 34.08 -6.95
N GLU A 373 -17.04 33.92 -8.20
CA GLU A 373 -18.17 33.05 -8.60
C GLU A 373 -17.96 31.58 -8.23
N LYS A 374 -16.70 31.14 -8.10
CA LYS A 374 -16.36 29.79 -7.63
C LYS A 374 -16.56 29.61 -6.11
N GLN A 375 -17.01 30.63 -5.41
CA GLN A 375 -17.26 30.64 -3.95
C GLN A 375 -16.05 30.12 -3.14
N PRO A 376 -14.84 30.66 -3.35
CA PRO A 376 -13.64 30.13 -2.76
C PRO A 376 -13.61 30.26 -1.24
N LEU A 377 -13.05 29.26 -0.55
CA LEU A 377 -12.70 29.39 0.86
C LEU A 377 -11.41 30.19 1.06
N ARG A 378 -10.52 30.15 0.08
CA ARG A 378 -9.23 30.83 0.09
C ARG A 378 -8.85 31.30 -1.31
N VAL A 379 -8.16 32.44 -1.37
CA VAL A 379 -7.72 33.03 -2.63
C VAL A 379 -6.23 33.37 -2.57
N ILE A 380 -5.50 33.13 -3.66
CA ILE A 380 -4.10 33.52 -3.78
C ILE A 380 -3.91 34.40 -5.00
N PHE A 381 -3.14 35.47 -4.78
CA PHE A 381 -2.58 36.31 -5.82
C PHE A 381 -1.06 36.43 -5.63
N ARG A 382 -0.36 36.77 -6.70
CA ARG A 382 1.01 37.23 -6.64
C ARG A 382 1.02 38.78 -6.50
N ASP A 383 1.97 39.35 -5.80
CA ASP A 383 2.04 40.84 -5.63
C ASP A 383 2.10 41.57 -6.97
N SER A 384 2.85 41.04 -7.94
CA SER A 384 2.92 41.57 -9.31
C SER A 384 1.60 41.41 -10.12
N CYS A 385 0.56 40.78 -9.58
CA CYS A 385 -0.78 40.79 -10.19
C CYS A 385 -1.39 42.20 -10.18
N PHE A 386 -0.90 43.09 -9.35
CA PHE A 386 -1.41 44.44 -9.12
C PHE A 386 -0.43 45.49 -9.67
N GLU A 387 -0.93 46.41 -10.49
CA GLU A 387 -0.13 47.49 -11.00
C GLU A 387 0.09 48.58 -9.92
N ARG A 388 -0.88 48.74 -9.02
CA ARG A 388 -0.88 49.74 -7.94
C ARG A 388 -1.55 49.15 -6.68
N ASP A 389 -1.18 49.67 -5.50
CA ASP A 389 -1.82 49.30 -4.23
C ASP A 389 -3.33 49.57 -4.22
N ALA A 390 -3.81 50.55 -4.98
CA ALA A 390 -5.24 50.83 -5.14
C ALA A 390 -5.97 49.65 -5.78
N ASP A 391 -5.35 48.96 -6.70
CA ASP A 391 -5.96 47.80 -7.40
C ASP A 391 -6.10 46.59 -6.46
N LYS A 392 -5.12 46.42 -5.56
CA LYS A 392 -5.15 45.44 -4.48
C LYS A 392 -6.32 45.67 -3.50
N ILE A 393 -6.51 46.94 -3.11
CA ILE A 393 -7.63 47.34 -2.23
C ILE A 393 -8.96 47.09 -2.93
N ASN A 394 -9.09 47.45 -4.21
CA ASN A 394 -10.31 47.22 -4.99
C ASN A 394 -10.67 45.70 -5.09
N ILE A 395 -9.68 44.86 -5.26
CA ILE A 395 -9.89 43.41 -5.29
C ILE A 395 -10.39 42.89 -3.94
N TYR A 396 -9.81 43.34 -2.84
CA TYR A 396 -10.29 42.99 -1.51
C TYR A 396 -11.73 43.42 -1.27
N GLU A 397 -12.10 44.64 -1.65
CA GLU A 397 -13.48 45.12 -1.55
C GLU A 397 -14.44 44.32 -2.48
N THR A 398 -13.97 43.93 -3.66
CA THR A 398 -14.75 43.11 -4.59
C THR A 398 -15.05 41.73 -3.98
N PHE A 399 -14.06 41.05 -3.44
CA PHE A 399 -14.30 39.75 -2.76
C PHE A 399 -15.19 39.92 -1.52
N LYS A 400 -14.98 40.97 -0.73
CA LYS A 400 -15.82 41.26 0.42
C LYS A 400 -17.29 41.40 0.04
N GLN A 401 -17.59 42.11 -1.04
CA GLN A 401 -18.96 42.28 -1.52
C GLN A 401 -19.57 41.03 -2.14
N LEU A 402 -18.80 40.31 -2.97
CA LEU A 402 -19.29 39.15 -3.69
C LEU A 402 -19.41 37.88 -2.81
N MET A 403 -18.57 37.79 -1.80
CA MET A 403 -18.49 36.63 -0.89
C MET A 403 -19.21 36.89 0.43
N ASP A 404 -19.70 38.10 0.68
CA ASP A 404 -20.27 38.53 1.98
C ASP A 404 -19.29 38.32 3.16
N TRP A 405 -18.00 38.52 2.89
CA TRP A 405 -16.92 38.38 3.91
C TRP A 405 -16.80 39.63 4.78
N SER A 406 -16.54 39.42 6.05
CA SER A 406 -16.10 40.50 6.95
C SER A 406 -14.68 40.94 6.63
N ASP A 407 -14.26 42.13 7.11
CA ASP A 407 -12.89 42.60 6.97
C ASP A 407 -11.84 41.61 7.49
N GLN A 408 -12.15 40.88 8.56
CA GLN A 408 -11.27 39.86 9.13
C GLN A 408 -11.14 38.65 8.22
N GLU A 409 -12.24 38.23 7.59
CA GLU A 409 -12.25 37.09 6.68
C GLU A 409 -11.52 37.40 5.38
N VAL A 410 -11.67 38.60 4.83
CA VAL A 410 -10.91 39.04 3.65
C VAL A 410 -9.41 38.92 3.88
N VAL A 411 -8.91 39.50 5.00
CA VAL A 411 -7.50 39.45 5.35
C VAL A 411 -6.99 38.05 5.61
N LYS A 412 -7.84 37.17 6.16
CA LYS A 412 -7.49 35.77 6.45
C LYS A 412 -7.51 34.88 5.21
N ASN A 413 -8.48 35.09 4.32
CA ASN A 413 -8.78 34.18 3.22
C ASN A 413 -8.11 34.60 1.91
N ILE A 414 -7.64 35.83 1.76
CA ILE A 414 -6.86 36.29 0.63
C ILE A 414 -5.39 36.39 1.03
N ARG A 415 -4.54 35.70 0.29
CA ARG A 415 -3.09 35.76 0.43
C ARG A 415 -2.47 36.38 -0.82
N VAL A 416 -1.56 37.29 -0.62
CA VAL A 416 -0.69 37.84 -1.67
C VAL A 416 0.73 37.39 -1.35
N ILE A 417 1.42 36.81 -2.33
CA ILE A 417 2.78 36.25 -2.21
C ILE A 417 3.76 37.02 -3.09
#